data_b48803daea9d4177735524c205d048f9
#
_entry.id   b48803daea9d4177735524c205d048f9
#
_cell.length_a   1.000
_cell.length_b   1.000
_cell.length_c   1.000
_cell.angle_alpha   90.00
_cell.angle_beta   90.00
_cell.angle_gamma   90.00
#
_symmetry.space_group_name_H-M   'P 1'
#
loop_
_entity.id
_entity.type
_entity.pdbx_description
1 polymer ?
#
loop_
_entity_poly.entity_id
_entity_poly.type
_entity_poly.pdbx_seq_one_letter_code
_entity_poly.pdbx_strand_id
1 'polypeptide(L)'
;VPFEESAILGFDASRAEAAQVNAALQAIAAADSPRRRRREGHLVRLPQPKGAPVEIGVVSRQRATLLILREAGRFPLVQERRMSAPAGSADLDWPFMLAGLKVTHAIDDLPAAMTDGVPFATTRTETAFTYEGVAMVCVTHPLVDGRRRIELMADVAHADMLLRFGLRLHEAVGLPIAWPTDETAVSSPIDLDEAETSADAFRAMALSCLHQIVANRAGVVEGAAEGVHQMRVGVRRLRALLSLFAPVFEPIAHAEKKESLSDFQRLLGPMREWDVFIAELLEPLAQQVPEADALDHARDAALAEREVAHAAAAAAVQAPSFAALILDTAAWILAPGSYLPEAEEPIGPFAARILSKQHRKLKRRGREHAEAAPEVLHNVRIQAKKLRYAIEFFGSLHPRKKQKRFLKRVKAVQDALGVVNDAAVAADHVAVLTHRLREANVDPALVGEAAGLIRGWQLAKTGSERTRFAGVWKDYAGLSRFWT
;
A
#
# COMPACT_ATOMS: atom_id res chain seq x y z
N VAL A 1 -4.37 24.92 -17.81
CA VAL A 1 -3.53 23.72 -17.83
C VAL A 1 -3.54 23.19 -19.26
N PRO A 2 -2.37 22.97 -19.87
CA PRO A 2 -2.26 22.64 -21.30
C PRO A 2 -2.48 21.17 -21.64
N PHE A 3 -2.68 20.29 -20.66
CA PHE A 3 -2.71 18.85 -20.88
C PHE A 3 -4.13 18.32 -21.04
N GLU A 4 -4.37 17.42 -21.98
CA GLU A 4 -5.63 16.69 -22.13
C GLU A 4 -5.79 15.63 -21.04
N GLU A 5 -4.70 14.91 -20.75
CA GLU A 5 -4.58 14.01 -19.61
C GLU A 5 -3.46 14.51 -18.68
N SER A 6 -3.75 14.63 -17.39
CA SER A 6 -2.80 15.11 -16.39
C SER A 6 -2.65 14.11 -15.24
N ALA A 7 -1.44 13.89 -14.81
CA ALA A 7 -1.13 13.33 -13.50
C ALA A 7 -1.09 14.46 -12.46
N ILE A 8 -1.65 14.24 -11.29
CA ILE A 8 -1.76 15.23 -10.21
C ILE A 8 -1.21 14.65 -8.91
N LEU A 9 -0.30 15.37 -8.28
CA LEU A 9 0.17 15.14 -6.93
C LEU A 9 -0.32 16.27 -6.01
N GLY A 10 -1.07 15.92 -4.97
CA GLY A 10 -1.65 16.88 -4.03
C GLY A 10 -0.86 17.04 -2.74
N PHE A 11 -0.89 18.26 -2.18
CA PHE A 11 -0.35 18.60 -0.86
C PHE A 11 -1.37 19.44 -0.09
N ASP A 12 -1.40 19.25 1.23
CA ASP A 12 -2.12 20.11 2.15
C ASP A 12 -1.15 21.14 2.74
N ALA A 13 -1.55 22.40 2.76
CA ALA A 13 -0.69 23.50 3.18
C ALA A 13 -1.44 24.56 3.97
N SER A 14 -0.79 25.18 4.94
CA SER A 14 -1.19 26.44 5.53
C SER A 14 -1.02 27.60 4.52
N ARG A 15 -1.53 28.79 4.88
CA ARG A 15 -1.34 29.98 4.05
C ARG A 15 0.13 30.41 3.95
N ALA A 16 0.90 30.23 5.02
CA ALA A 16 2.33 30.54 5.06
C ALA A 16 3.14 29.58 4.18
N GLU A 17 2.87 28.27 4.29
CA GLU A 17 3.52 27.23 3.49
C GLU A 17 3.23 27.41 1.98
N ALA A 18 2.02 27.86 1.60
CA ALA A 18 1.72 28.16 0.21
C ALA A 18 2.58 29.32 -0.37
N ALA A 19 2.98 30.29 0.46
CA ALA A 19 3.93 31.32 0.06
C ALA A 19 5.35 30.76 -0.09
N GLN A 20 5.76 29.86 0.80
CA GLN A 20 7.05 29.17 0.74
C GLN A 20 7.14 28.26 -0.51
N VAL A 21 6.04 27.63 -0.91
CA VAL A 21 5.97 26.84 -2.16
C VAL A 21 6.28 27.72 -3.38
N ASN A 22 5.69 28.90 -3.49
CA ASN A 22 5.98 29.79 -4.61
C ASN A 22 7.46 30.21 -4.65
N ALA A 23 8.07 30.46 -3.50
CA ALA A 23 9.51 30.75 -3.42
C ALA A 23 10.35 29.53 -3.82
N ALA A 24 9.97 28.34 -3.36
CA ALA A 24 10.65 27.09 -3.71
C ALA A 24 10.52 26.77 -5.21
N LEU A 25 9.35 27.01 -5.82
CA LEU A 25 9.16 26.85 -7.27
C LEU A 25 10.12 27.72 -8.08
N GLN A 26 10.32 28.96 -7.64
CA GLN A 26 11.26 29.88 -8.31
C GLN A 26 12.72 29.50 -8.10
N ALA A 27 13.04 28.89 -6.95
CA ALA A 27 14.40 28.47 -6.63
C ALA A 27 14.80 27.14 -7.30
N ILE A 28 13.85 26.22 -7.46
CA ILE A 28 14.10 24.87 -7.97
C ILE A 28 13.89 24.78 -9.49
N ALA A 29 12.97 25.57 -10.03
CA ALA A 29 12.55 25.53 -11.42
C ALA A 29 12.35 26.93 -11.99
N ALA A 30 12.46 27.07 -13.32
CA ALA A 30 12.13 28.32 -14.02
C ALA A 30 10.60 28.51 -14.01
N ALA A 31 10.11 29.21 -13.00
CA ALA A 31 8.66 29.39 -12.80
C ALA A 31 8.18 30.75 -13.35
N ASP A 32 7.03 30.70 -14.00
CA ASP A 32 6.29 31.92 -14.44
C ASP A 32 5.69 32.68 -13.25
N SER A 33 5.27 33.92 -13.51
CA SER A 33 4.49 34.65 -12.53
C SER A 33 3.13 34.00 -12.28
N PRO A 34 2.69 33.90 -11.01
CA PRO A 34 1.39 33.30 -10.66
C PRO A 34 0.21 34.00 -11.36
N ARG A 35 -0.71 33.23 -11.91
CA ARG A 35 -1.92 33.73 -12.56
C ARG A 35 -3.15 33.32 -11.77
N ARG A 36 -4.00 34.28 -11.41
CA ARG A 36 -5.28 34.00 -10.77
C ARG A 36 -6.32 33.58 -11.80
N ARG A 37 -7.03 32.50 -11.52
CA ARG A 37 -8.12 31.96 -12.36
C ARG A 37 -9.35 31.74 -11.50
N ARG A 38 -10.49 32.39 -11.89
CA ARG A 38 -11.79 32.07 -11.32
C ARG A 38 -12.41 30.90 -12.08
N ARG A 39 -12.98 29.95 -11.36
CA ARG A 39 -13.76 28.82 -11.88
C ARG A 39 -15.08 28.73 -11.16
N GLU A 40 -16.14 28.58 -11.90
CA GLU A 40 -17.49 28.36 -11.42
C GLU A 40 -18.05 27.15 -12.14
N GLY A 41 -18.79 26.31 -11.44
CA GLY A 41 -19.35 25.13 -12.03
C GLY A 41 -20.04 24.22 -11.00
N HIS A 42 -20.29 22.99 -11.39
CA HIS A 42 -20.88 21.97 -10.55
C HIS A 42 -19.94 20.79 -10.44
N LEU A 43 -19.86 20.19 -9.24
CA LEU A 43 -19.09 18.99 -8.95
C LEU A 43 -20.04 17.87 -8.59
N VAL A 44 -19.90 16.75 -9.28
CA VAL A 44 -20.62 15.50 -8.99
C VAL A 44 -19.62 14.43 -8.58
N ARG A 45 -19.90 13.77 -7.48
CA ARG A 45 -19.15 12.58 -7.04
C ARG A 45 -19.96 11.35 -7.38
N LEU A 46 -19.38 10.48 -8.19
CA LEU A 46 -19.97 9.20 -8.56
C LEU A 46 -19.37 8.10 -7.70
N PRO A 47 -20.17 7.45 -6.86
CA PRO A 47 -19.69 6.31 -6.09
C PRO A 47 -19.30 5.17 -7.03
N GLN A 48 -18.17 4.53 -6.76
CA GLN A 48 -17.73 3.35 -7.47
C GLN A 48 -18.08 2.10 -6.65
N PRO A 49 -18.50 0.99 -7.26
CA PRO A 49 -18.76 -0.27 -6.56
C PRO A 49 -17.51 -0.84 -5.89
N LYS A 50 -16.34 -0.49 -6.41
CA LYS A 50 -15.01 -0.82 -5.84
C LYS A 50 -14.03 0.27 -6.24
N GLY A 51 -13.48 1.00 -5.28
CA GLY A 51 -12.45 2.01 -5.50
C GLY A 51 -12.84 3.42 -5.06
N ALA A 52 -11.94 4.36 -5.27
CA ALA A 52 -12.17 5.76 -4.96
C ALA A 52 -13.28 6.35 -5.85
N PRO A 53 -14.09 7.29 -5.34
CA PRO A 53 -15.14 7.94 -6.11
C PRO A 53 -14.56 8.67 -7.32
N VAL A 54 -15.27 8.63 -8.44
CA VAL A 54 -14.97 9.44 -9.62
C VAL A 54 -15.61 10.81 -9.46
N GLU A 55 -14.84 11.87 -9.64
CA GLU A 55 -15.34 13.25 -9.59
C GLU A 55 -15.50 13.79 -11.01
N ILE A 56 -16.68 14.26 -11.32
CA ILE A 56 -16.97 14.97 -12.58
C ILE A 56 -17.24 16.42 -12.28
N GLY A 57 -16.39 17.31 -12.78
CA GLY A 57 -16.58 18.74 -12.70
C GLY A 57 -17.07 19.32 -14.04
N VAL A 58 -18.14 20.10 -14.04
CA VAL A 58 -18.61 20.90 -15.18
C VAL A 58 -18.26 22.34 -14.92
N VAL A 59 -17.36 22.92 -15.71
CA VAL A 59 -16.91 24.31 -15.56
C VAL A 59 -17.39 25.11 -16.75
N SER A 60 -18.29 26.06 -16.51
CA SER A 60 -18.78 26.98 -17.53
C SER A 60 -17.74 28.05 -17.82
N ARG A 61 -17.50 28.34 -19.10
CA ARG A 61 -16.65 29.41 -19.62
C ARG A 61 -17.44 30.22 -20.65
N GLN A 62 -17.01 31.44 -20.90
CA GLN A 62 -17.72 32.33 -21.87
C GLN A 62 -17.90 31.73 -23.28
N ARG A 63 -17.00 30.85 -23.73
CA ARG A 63 -16.99 30.25 -25.07
C ARG A 63 -17.01 28.72 -25.11
N ALA A 64 -16.98 28.06 -23.95
CA ALA A 64 -16.97 26.60 -23.89
C ALA A 64 -17.40 26.10 -22.51
N THR A 65 -17.99 24.94 -22.46
CA THR A 65 -18.15 24.14 -21.23
C THR A 65 -16.99 23.18 -21.15
N LEU A 66 -16.30 23.13 -20.01
CA LEU A 66 -15.20 22.18 -19.76
C LEU A 66 -15.68 21.09 -18.81
N LEU A 67 -15.63 19.87 -19.27
CA LEU A 67 -15.78 18.69 -18.44
C LEU A 67 -14.41 18.28 -17.89
N ILE A 68 -14.37 17.97 -16.61
CA ILE A 68 -13.18 17.52 -15.91
C ILE A 68 -13.55 16.21 -15.21
N LEU A 69 -12.92 15.12 -15.62
CA LEU A 69 -13.01 13.83 -14.94
C LEU A 69 -11.77 13.66 -14.07
N ARG A 70 -11.98 13.40 -12.77
CA ARG A 70 -10.91 13.02 -11.84
C ARG A 70 -11.15 11.61 -11.33
N GLU A 71 -10.17 10.78 -11.43
CA GLU A 71 -10.20 9.40 -10.95
C GLU A 71 -8.86 9.02 -10.32
N ALA A 72 -8.83 7.90 -9.60
CA ALA A 72 -7.57 7.34 -9.13
C ALA A 72 -6.69 6.99 -10.32
N GLY A 73 -5.54 7.65 -10.42
CA GLY A 73 -4.53 7.39 -11.43
C GLY A 73 -3.53 6.31 -10.99
N ARG A 74 -2.32 6.36 -11.56
CA ARG A 74 -1.21 5.52 -11.09
C ARG A 74 -0.78 6.02 -9.71
N PHE A 75 -1.21 5.32 -8.66
CA PHE A 75 -0.94 5.70 -7.28
C PHE A 75 0.53 6.16 -7.08
N PRO A 76 0.84 7.23 -6.32
CA PRO A 76 -0.05 8.04 -5.48
C PRO A 76 -0.73 9.22 -6.20
N LEU A 77 -0.84 9.18 -7.50
CA LEU A 77 -1.35 10.27 -8.33
C LEU A 77 -2.86 10.16 -8.56
N VAL A 78 -3.50 11.31 -8.72
CA VAL A 78 -4.85 11.43 -9.29
C VAL A 78 -4.71 11.72 -10.77
N GLN A 79 -5.49 11.05 -11.60
CA GLN A 79 -5.57 11.32 -13.04
C GLN A 79 -6.72 12.28 -13.31
N GLU A 80 -6.45 13.33 -14.09
CA GLU A 80 -7.46 14.27 -14.56
C GLU A 80 -7.51 14.24 -16.09
N ARG A 81 -8.69 13.97 -16.66
CA ARG A 81 -8.96 14.10 -18.08
C ARG A 81 -9.88 15.29 -18.32
N ARG A 82 -9.72 15.95 -19.45
CA ARG A 82 -10.48 17.14 -19.81
C ARG A 82 -11.05 17.01 -21.22
N MET A 83 -12.27 17.47 -21.36
CA MET A 83 -12.93 17.60 -22.65
C MET A 83 -13.68 18.94 -22.71
N SER A 84 -13.61 19.62 -23.86
CA SER A 84 -14.31 20.90 -24.07
C SER A 84 -15.48 20.68 -25.00
N ALA A 85 -16.63 21.28 -24.67
CA ALA A 85 -17.81 21.37 -25.51
C ALA A 85 -18.18 22.83 -25.76
N PRO A 86 -18.91 23.19 -26.86
CA PRO A 86 -19.39 24.53 -27.10
C PRO A 86 -20.19 25.12 -25.92
N ALA A 87 -20.07 26.41 -25.68
CA ALA A 87 -20.86 27.09 -24.64
C ALA A 87 -22.35 27.08 -24.99
N GLY A 88 -23.20 26.88 -23.99
CA GLY A 88 -24.67 27.00 -24.15
C GLY A 88 -25.35 25.73 -24.67
N SER A 89 -24.68 24.61 -24.77
CA SER A 89 -25.33 23.30 -25.01
C SER A 89 -26.12 22.87 -23.77
N ALA A 90 -27.40 23.22 -23.72
CA ALA A 90 -28.30 22.71 -22.69
C ALA A 90 -28.46 21.18 -22.81
N ASP A 91 -28.24 20.63 -24.00
CA ASP A 91 -28.25 19.23 -24.32
C ASP A 91 -26.82 18.75 -24.64
N LEU A 92 -26.01 18.49 -23.61
CA LEU A 92 -24.73 17.83 -23.80
C LEU A 92 -25.01 16.36 -24.17
N ASP A 93 -24.43 15.89 -25.28
CA ASP A 93 -24.41 14.46 -25.62
C ASP A 93 -23.50 13.73 -24.61
N TRP A 94 -24.05 13.38 -23.46
CA TRP A 94 -23.35 12.74 -22.37
C TRP A 94 -22.69 11.41 -22.77
N PRO A 95 -23.33 10.51 -23.53
CA PRO A 95 -22.69 9.31 -24.05
C PRO A 95 -21.40 9.60 -24.83
N PHE A 96 -21.46 10.57 -25.75
CA PHE A 96 -20.30 10.97 -26.53
C PHE A 96 -19.20 11.59 -25.65
N MET A 97 -19.59 12.46 -24.72
CA MET A 97 -18.65 13.13 -23.82
C MET A 97 -17.96 12.14 -22.86
N LEU A 98 -18.70 11.18 -22.32
CA LEU A 98 -18.15 10.13 -21.45
C LEU A 98 -17.24 9.16 -22.23
N ALA A 99 -17.61 8.80 -23.45
CA ALA A 99 -16.74 8.01 -24.32
C ALA A 99 -15.43 8.74 -24.62
N GLY A 100 -15.48 10.05 -24.89
CA GLY A 100 -14.29 10.90 -25.09
C GLY A 100 -13.40 10.98 -23.84
N LEU A 101 -14.00 10.93 -22.65
CA LEU A 101 -13.29 10.88 -21.38
C LEU A 101 -12.85 9.46 -20.99
N LYS A 102 -13.12 8.45 -21.83
CA LYS A 102 -12.81 7.02 -21.59
C LYS A 102 -13.43 6.51 -20.26
N VAL A 103 -14.64 6.96 -19.92
CA VAL A 103 -15.37 6.45 -18.76
C VAL A 103 -15.94 5.08 -19.12
N THR A 104 -15.46 4.04 -18.48
CA THR A 104 -15.82 2.64 -18.76
C THR A 104 -17.01 2.12 -17.96
N HIS A 105 -17.50 2.89 -17.00
CA HIS A 105 -18.61 2.49 -16.14
C HIS A 105 -19.93 3.04 -16.68
N ALA A 106 -20.93 2.18 -16.77
CA ALA A 106 -22.30 2.59 -17.10
C ALA A 106 -22.82 3.54 -16.03
N ILE A 107 -23.05 4.79 -16.41
CA ILE A 107 -23.67 5.80 -15.57
C ILE A 107 -25.09 5.99 -16.13
N ASP A 108 -25.99 5.12 -15.65
CA ASP A 108 -27.36 5.05 -16.19
C ASP A 108 -28.19 6.33 -15.90
N ASP A 109 -27.72 7.21 -15.02
CA ASP A 109 -28.48 8.39 -14.57
C ASP A 109 -27.62 9.65 -14.34
N LEU A 110 -26.57 9.82 -15.18
CA LEU A 110 -25.66 10.97 -15.06
C LEU A 110 -26.39 12.33 -15.21
N PRO A 111 -27.36 12.52 -16.13
CA PRO A 111 -28.09 13.77 -16.23
C PRO A 111 -28.81 14.17 -14.94
N ALA A 112 -29.44 13.22 -14.23
CA ALA A 112 -30.08 13.47 -12.94
C ALA A 112 -29.04 13.80 -11.85
N ALA A 113 -27.97 13.01 -11.75
CA ALA A 113 -26.86 13.28 -10.82
C ALA A 113 -26.19 14.63 -11.04
N MET A 114 -26.13 15.10 -12.30
CA MET A 114 -25.59 16.44 -12.64
C MET A 114 -26.52 17.57 -12.20
N THR A 115 -27.84 17.34 -12.17
CA THR A 115 -28.82 18.33 -11.67
C THR A 115 -28.67 18.53 -10.18
N ASP A 116 -28.31 17.47 -9.43
CA ASP A 116 -28.06 17.49 -7.98
C ASP A 116 -26.61 17.84 -7.62
N GLY A 117 -25.77 18.21 -8.61
CA GLY A 117 -24.38 18.54 -8.42
C GLY A 117 -24.17 19.74 -7.48
N VAL A 118 -23.16 19.65 -6.62
CA VAL A 118 -22.80 20.72 -5.68
C VAL A 118 -22.19 21.90 -6.45
N PRO A 119 -22.82 23.09 -6.45
CA PRO A 119 -22.25 24.25 -7.09
C PRO A 119 -20.96 24.68 -6.40
N PHE A 120 -19.96 25.07 -7.17
CA PHE A 120 -18.74 25.64 -6.62
C PHE A 120 -18.33 26.92 -7.37
N ALA A 121 -17.79 27.86 -6.62
CA ALA A 121 -17.08 29.02 -7.15
C ALA A 121 -15.74 29.13 -6.43
N THR A 122 -14.65 29.02 -7.14
CA THR A 122 -13.32 29.13 -6.53
C THR A 122 -12.37 29.98 -7.36
N THR A 123 -11.51 30.74 -6.68
CA THR A 123 -10.39 31.42 -7.30
C THR A 123 -9.13 30.66 -6.96
N ARG A 124 -8.48 30.08 -7.96
CA ARG A 124 -7.22 29.38 -7.81
C ARG A 124 -6.05 30.17 -8.40
N THR A 125 -4.86 29.91 -7.93
CA THR A 125 -3.62 30.45 -8.49
C THR A 125 -2.92 29.35 -9.28
N GLU A 126 -2.53 29.65 -10.52
CA GLU A 126 -1.79 28.73 -11.39
C GLU A 126 -0.40 29.33 -11.66
N THR A 127 0.63 28.52 -11.48
CA THR A 127 2.03 28.86 -11.76
C THR A 127 2.59 27.80 -12.70
N ALA A 128 2.90 28.17 -13.94
CA ALA A 128 3.57 27.28 -14.88
C ALA A 128 5.08 27.30 -14.62
N PHE A 129 5.73 26.17 -14.78
CA PHE A 129 7.16 26.03 -14.63
C PHE A 129 7.68 24.83 -15.45
N THR A 130 9.01 24.77 -15.61
CA THR A 130 9.68 23.66 -16.28
C THR A 130 10.71 23.04 -15.32
N TYR A 131 10.68 21.72 -15.18
CA TYR A 131 11.63 20.94 -14.39
C TYR A 131 12.27 19.87 -15.26
N GLU A 132 13.60 19.89 -15.39
CA GLU A 132 14.38 18.98 -16.25
C GLU A 132 13.78 18.81 -17.66
N GLY A 133 13.32 19.91 -18.26
CA GLY A 133 12.74 19.92 -19.60
C GLY A 133 11.24 19.56 -19.67
N VAL A 134 10.64 19.14 -18.56
CA VAL A 134 9.21 18.78 -18.48
C VAL A 134 8.38 19.97 -18.04
N ALA A 135 7.36 20.33 -18.82
CA ALA A 135 6.41 21.36 -18.46
C ALA A 135 5.45 20.89 -17.36
N MET A 136 5.33 21.68 -16.29
CA MET A 136 4.47 21.41 -15.15
C MET A 136 3.66 22.63 -14.75
N VAL A 137 2.61 22.41 -13.96
CA VAL A 137 1.79 23.50 -13.40
C VAL A 137 1.56 23.22 -11.92
N CYS A 138 1.83 24.24 -11.10
CA CYS A 138 1.42 24.26 -9.71
C CYS A 138 0.09 25.01 -9.59
N VAL A 139 -0.91 24.39 -8.96
CA VAL A 139 -2.23 24.99 -8.74
C VAL A 139 -2.48 25.08 -7.25
N THR A 140 -2.75 26.27 -6.74
CA THR A 140 -3.11 26.51 -5.34
C THR A 140 -4.59 26.85 -5.22
N HIS A 141 -5.31 26.02 -4.46
CA HIS A 141 -6.73 26.17 -4.16
C HIS A 141 -6.90 26.66 -2.72
N PRO A 142 -7.69 27.71 -2.45
CA PRO A 142 -8.11 28.04 -1.10
C PRO A 142 -9.13 27.01 -0.60
N LEU A 143 -9.04 26.60 0.65
CA LEU A 143 -10.03 25.80 1.37
C LEU A 143 -10.87 26.67 2.30
N VAL A 144 -12.05 26.17 2.68
CA VAL A 144 -13.02 26.91 3.51
C VAL A 144 -12.45 27.25 4.90
N ASP A 145 -11.62 26.39 5.45
CA ASP A 145 -10.98 26.53 6.75
C ASP A 145 -9.70 27.39 6.75
N GLY A 146 -9.42 28.07 5.64
CA GLY A 146 -8.24 28.93 5.47
C GLY A 146 -6.96 28.20 5.07
N ARG A 147 -6.96 26.88 5.08
CA ARG A 147 -5.87 26.07 4.50
C ARG A 147 -5.84 26.22 2.98
N ARG A 148 -4.83 25.63 2.37
CA ARG A 148 -4.62 25.60 0.93
C ARG A 148 -4.40 24.16 0.49
N ARG A 149 -5.00 23.79 -0.63
CA ARG A 149 -4.59 22.60 -1.36
C ARG A 149 -3.70 22.98 -2.52
N ILE A 150 -2.54 22.36 -2.60
CA ILE A 150 -1.57 22.58 -3.68
C ILE A 150 -1.57 21.32 -4.53
N GLU A 151 -1.72 21.48 -5.82
CA GLU A 151 -1.68 20.40 -6.79
C GLU A 151 -0.56 20.66 -7.79
N LEU A 152 0.41 19.75 -7.87
CA LEU A 152 1.36 19.71 -8.96
C LEU A 152 0.77 18.86 -10.08
N MET A 153 0.87 19.35 -11.32
CA MET A 153 0.29 18.72 -12.50
C MET A 153 1.32 18.63 -13.61
N ALA A 154 1.39 17.46 -14.26
CA ALA A 154 2.15 17.24 -15.48
C ALA A 154 1.33 16.37 -16.44
N ASP A 155 1.80 16.21 -17.68
CA ASP A 155 1.28 15.17 -18.56
C ASP A 155 1.48 13.80 -17.92
N VAL A 156 0.53 12.88 -18.13
CA VAL A 156 0.55 11.54 -17.54
C VAL A 156 1.80 10.74 -17.96
N ALA A 157 2.37 11.03 -19.13
CA ALA A 157 3.60 10.42 -19.60
C ALA A 157 4.83 10.77 -18.74
N HIS A 158 4.76 11.86 -17.97
CA HIS A 158 5.84 12.36 -17.10
C HIS A 158 5.52 12.21 -15.60
N ALA A 159 4.73 11.20 -15.26
CA ALA A 159 4.32 10.93 -13.87
C ALA A 159 5.52 10.71 -12.91
N ASP A 160 6.58 10.05 -13.37
CA ASP A 160 7.81 9.84 -12.60
C ASP A 160 8.53 11.16 -12.29
N MET A 161 8.61 12.05 -13.26
CA MET A 161 9.22 13.38 -13.10
C MET A 161 8.39 14.27 -12.15
N LEU A 162 7.07 14.16 -12.23
CA LEU A 162 6.16 14.85 -11.31
C LEU A 162 6.40 14.40 -9.85
N LEU A 163 6.58 13.11 -9.63
CA LEU A 163 6.87 12.55 -8.30
C LEU A 163 8.24 12.96 -7.78
N ARG A 164 9.27 12.97 -8.64
CA ARG A 164 10.61 13.46 -8.29
C ARG A 164 10.60 14.92 -7.88
N PHE A 165 9.89 15.76 -8.65
CA PHE A 165 9.73 17.16 -8.30
C PHE A 165 8.93 17.33 -7.00
N GLY A 166 7.85 16.55 -6.82
CA GLY A 166 7.05 16.54 -5.59
C GLY A 166 7.87 16.16 -4.36
N LEU A 167 8.77 15.19 -4.48
CA LEU A 167 9.71 14.84 -3.42
C LEU A 167 10.64 16.00 -3.06
N ARG A 168 11.26 16.65 -4.06
CA ARG A 168 12.08 17.84 -3.86
C ARG A 168 11.34 18.97 -3.16
N LEU A 169 10.10 19.19 -3.55
CA LEU A 169 9.26 20.21 -2.92
C LEU A 169 8.91 19.83 -1.48
N HIS A 170 8.58 18.56 -1.24
CA HIS A 170 8.33 18.04 0.10
C HIS A 170 9.55 18.22 1.02
N GLU A 171 10.75 17.88 0.55
CA GLU A 171 12.00 18.07 1.29
C GLU A 171 12.32 19.53 1.59
N ALA A 172 12.02 20.42 0.65
CA ALA A 172 12.32 21.86 0.78
C ALA A 172 11.35 22.60 1.72
N VAL A 173 10.08 22.20 1.77
CA VAL A 173 9.03 22.97 2.46
C VAL A 173 8.38 22.17 3.60
N GLY A 174 8.55 20.83 3.65
CA GLY A 174 7.95 19.97 4.68
C GLY A 174 6.45 19.73 4.52
N LEU A 175 5.89 19.95 3.32
CA LEU A 175 4.44 19.82 3.08
C LEU A 175 3.92 18.39 3.26
N PRO A 176 2.83 18.19 3.99
CA PRO A 176 2.15 16.90 4.02
C PRO A 176 1.55 16.56 2.65
N ILE A 177 1.70 15.30 2.24
CA ILE A 177 1.08 14.80 1.01
C ILE A 177 -0.41 14.58 1.25
N ALA A 178 -1.24 15.10 0.35
CA ALA A 178 -2.66 14.80 0.30
C ALA A 178 -2.87 13.47 -0.44
N TRP A 179 -2.87 12.38 0.32
CA TRP A 179 -3.03 11.04 -0.24
C TRP A 179 -4.42 10.84 -0.83
N PRO A 180 -4.55 10.24 -2.03
CA PRO A 180 -5.84 10.07 -2.71
C PRO A 180 -6.65 8.87 -2.16
N THR A 181 -6.57 8.60 -0.86
CA THR A 181 -7.30 7.49 -0.22
C THR A 181 -7.51 7.80 1.27
N ASP A 182 -8.75 7.66 1.71
CA ASP A 182 -9.18 7.78 3.10
C ASP A 182 -9.71 6.42 3.66
N GLU A 183 -9.73 5.36 2.83
CA GLU A 183 -10.27 4.07 3.19
C GLU A 183 -9.17 3.04 3.42
N THR A 184 -9.38 2.19 4.42
CA THR A 184 -8.52 1.02 4.69
C THR A 184 -8.53 0.06 3.50
N ALA A 185 -7.37 -0.31 2.98
CA ALA A 185 -7.25 -1.23 1.86
C ALA A 185 -6.66 -2.58 2.28
N VAL A 186 -7.31 -3.65 1.85
CA VAL A 186 -6.77 -5.01 1.91
C VAL A 186 -6.13 -5.40 0.57
N SER A 187 -5.31 -6.45 0.58
CA SER A 187 -4.73 -6.95 -0.67
C SER A 187 -5.83 -7.46 -1.62
N SER A 188 -5.96 -6.84 -2.77
CA SER A 188 -6.85 -7.28 -3.86
C SER A 188 -6.08 -8.09 -4.92
N PRO A 189 -6.77 -8.97 -5.68
CA PRO A 189 -6.22 -9.50 -6.92
C PRO A 189 -5.87 -8.37 -7.88
N ILE A 190 -4.74 -8.51 -8.56
CA ILE A 190 -4.28 -7.53 -9.55
C ILE A 190 -4.61 -8.09 -10.92
N ASP A 191 -5.30 -7.28 -11.72
CA ASP A 191 -5.55 -7.58 -13.11
C ASP A 191 -4.28 -7.28 -13.93
N LEU A 192 -3.88 -8.23 -14.76
CA LEU A 192 -2.71 -8.13 -15.62
C LEU A 192 -3.07 -8.30 -17.09
N ASP A 193 -4.36 -8.22 -17.44
CA ASP A 193 -4.82 -8.45 -18.83
C ASP A 193 -4.24 -7.41 -19.80
N GLU A 194 -3.94 -6.19 -19.31
CA GLU A 194 -3.31 -5.11 -20.08
C GLU A 194 -1.78 -5.11 -20.01
N ALA A 195 -1.18 -5.98 -19.20
CA ALA A 195 0.27 -6.01 -19.04
C ALA A 195 0.90 -6.89 -20.12
N GLU A 196 1.64 -6.30 -21.06
CA GLU A 196 2.34 -7.01 -22.12
C GLU A 196 3.69 -7.54 -21.64
N THR A 197 4.42 -6.70 -20.91
CA THR A 197 5.79 -6.97 -20.44
C THR A 197 5.87 -7.23 -18.94
N SER A 198 7.01 -7.77 -18.51
CA SER A 198 7.30 -7.92 -17.08
C SER A 198 7.42 -6.57 -16.38
N ALA A 199 7.85 -5.49 -17.08
CA ALA A 199 7.86 -4.13 -16.52
C ALA A 199 6.45 -3.61 -16.24
N ASP A 200 5.50 -3.79 -17.17
CA ASP A 200 4.12 -3.34 -16.99
C ASP A 200 3.46 -4.06 -15.82
N ALA A 201 3.63 -5.38 -15.77
CA ALA A 201 3.14 -6.18 -14.67
C ALA A 201 3.74 -5.75 -13.31
N PHE A 202 5.06 -5.48 -13.28
CA PHE A 202 5.70 -4.99 -12.06
C PHE A 202 5.11 -3.65 -11.62
N ARG A 203 4.95 -2.68 -12.53
CA ARG A 203 4.35 -1.38 -12.22
C ARG A 203 2.97 -1.53 -11.60
N ALA A 204 2.08 -2.29 -12.24
CA ALA A 204 0.73 -2.53 -11.73
C ALA A 204 0.73 -3.15 -10.32
N MET A 205 1.54 -4.19 -10.11
CA MET A 205 1.65 -4.89 -8.82
C MET A 205 2.28 -4.00 -7.73
N ALA A 206 3.34 -3.27 -8.06
CA ALA A 206 4.07 -2.44 -7.10
C ALA A 206 3.24 -1.25 -6.63
N LEU A 207 2.55 -0.57 -7.56
CA LEU A 207 1.65 0.54 -7.23
C LEU A 207 0.45 0.09 -6.40
N SER A 208 -0.10 -1.11 -6.66
CA SER A 208 -1.14 -1.72 -5.81
C SER A 208 -0.63 -1.98 -4.38
N CYS A 209 0.62 -2.41 -4.22
CA CYS A 209 1.22 -2.57 -2.90
C CYS A 209 1.44 -1.23 -2.19
N LEU A 210 1.90 -0.19 -2.89
CA LEU A 210 2.05 1.16 -2.34
C LEU A 210 0.69 1.74 -1.92
N HIS A 211 -0.34 1.57 -2.74
CA HIS A 211 -1.70 1.96 -2.38
C HIS A 211 -2.14 1.29 -1.07
N GLN A 212 -1.96 -0.04 -0.94
CA GLN A 212 -2.28 -0.76 0.29
C GLN A 212 -1.50 -0.22 1.51
N ILE A 213 -0.24 0.18 1.35
CA ILE A 213 0.56 0.76 2.44
C ILE A 213 -0.07 2.10 2.89
N VAL A 214 -0.32 3.00 1.96
CA VAL A 214 -0.78 4.36 2.29
C VAL A 214 -2.22 4.40 2.76
N ALA A 215 -3.11 3.60 2.17
CA ALA A 215 -4.52 3.53 2.55
C ALA A 215 -4.74 3.07 4.02
N ASN A 216 -3.75 2.40 4.60
CA ASN A 216 -3.80 1.98 6.00
C ASN A 216 -3.11 2.98 6.97
N ARG A 217 -2.64 4.14 6.47
CA ARG A 217 -1.92 5.12 7.29
C ARG A 217 -2.78 5.66 8.43
N ALA A 218 -4.03 6.03 8.14
CA ALA A 218 -4.96 6.53 9.16
C ALA A 218 -5.17 5.49 10.26
N GLY A 219 -5.44 4.22 9.90
CA GLY A 219 -5.61 3.14 10.88
C GLY A 219 -4.37 2.88 11.74
N VAL A 220 -3.15 3.10 11.22
CA VAL A 220 -1.92 3.03 12.03
C VAL A 220 -1.87 4.18 13.03
N VAL A 221 -2.21 5.40 12.62
CA VAL A 221 -2.24 6.58 13.51
C VAL A 221 -3.27 6.42 14.63
N GLU A 222 -4.43 5.82 14.32
CA GLU A 222 -5.52 5.55 15.26
C GLU A 222 -5.26 4.34 16.17
N GLY A 223 -4.19 3.58 15.94
CA GLY A 223 -3.87 2.38 16.73
C GLY A 223 -4.71 1.16 16.37
N ALA A 224 -5.39 1.16 15.21
CA ALA A 224 -6.18 0.04 14.74
C ALA A 224 -5.27 -1.14 14.34
N ALA A 225 -5.44 -2.29 15.00
CA ALA A 225 -4.64 -3.50 14.75
C ALA A 225 -4.71 -3.95 13.27
N GLU A 226 -5.87 -3.82 12.63
CA GLU A 226 -6.06 -4.15 11.21
C GLU A 226 -5.30 -3.19 10.29
N GLY A 227 -5.28 -1.87 10.60
CA GLY A 227 -4.52 -0.88 9.84
C GLY A 227 -3.02 -1.23 9.81
N VAL A 228 -2.44 -1.52 10.99
CA VAL A 228 -1.04 -1.97 11.10
C VAL A 228 -0.82 -3.29 10.37
N HIS A 229 -1.73 -4.24 10.53
CA HIS A 229 -1.66 -5.53 9.84
C HIS A 229 -1.61 -5.35 8.33
N GLN A 230 -2.54 -4.60 7.74
CA GLN A 230 -2.64 -4.41 6.30
C GLN A 230 -1.49 -3.58 5.73
N MET A 231 -1.02 -2.56 6.44
CA MET A 231 0.19 -1.82 6.05
C MET A 231 1.40 -2.75 6.00
N ARG A 232 1.63 -3.56 7.02
CA ARG A 232 2.71 -4.57 7.04
C ARG A 232 2.57 -5.62 5.93
N VAL A 233 1.34 -6.02 5.61
CA VAL A 233 1.07 -6.92 4.46
C VAL A 233 1.50 -6.24 3.16
N GLY A 234 1.14 -4.96 2.95
CA GLY A 234 1.53 -4.18 1.78
C GLY A 234 3.04 -4.09 1.61
N VAL A 235 3.77 -3.70 2.67
CA VAL A 235 5.25 -3.63 2.65
C VAL A 235 5.88 -4.99 2.36
N ARG A 236 5.40 -6.04 3.00
CA ARG A 236 5.90 -7.41 2.80
C ARG A 236 5.65 -7.92 1.38
N ARG A 237 4.49 -7.60 0.80
CA ARG A 237 4.16 -7.90 -0.60
C ARG A 237 5.11 -7.18 -1.55
N LEU A 238 5.32 -5.88 -1.38
CA LEU A 238 6.23 -5.09 -2.21
C LEU A 238 7.67 -5.62 -2.14
N ARG A 239 8.17 -5.93 -0.96
CA ARG A 239 9.50 -6.55 -0.78
C ARG A 239 9.61 -7.94 -1.43
N ALA A 240 8.54 -8.73 -1.37
CA ALA A 240 8.48 -10.02 -2.06
C ALA A 240 8.49 -9.83 -3.58
N LEU A 241 7.73 -8.86 -4.09
CA LEU A 241 7.68 -8.49 -5.50
C LEU A 241 9.07 -8.07 -6.01
N LEU A 242 9.75 -7.16 -5.33
CA LEU A 242 11.14 -6.79 -5.63
C LEU A 242 12.06 -8.01 -5.69
N SER A 243 11.90 -8.96 -4.77
CA SER A 243 12.72 -10.18 -4.77
C SER A 243 12.41 -11.14 -5.92
N LEU A 244 11.17 -11.15 -6.44
CA LEU A 244 10.75 -11.96 -7.59
C LEU A 244 11.24 -11.36 -8.91
N PHE A 245 11.22 -10.03 -9.00
CA PHE A 245 11.59 -9.26 -10.18
C PHE A 245 13.05 -8.75 -10.16
N ALA A 246 13.87 -9.18 -9.22
CA ALA A 246 15.27 -8.74 -9.13
C ALA A 246 16.06 -8.76 -10.45
N PRO A 247 15.85 -9.72 -11.39
CA PRO A 247 16.59 -9.74 -12.65
C PRO A 247 16.27 -8.60 -13.62
N VAL A 248 15.19 -7.84 -13.42
CA VAL A 248 14.77 -6.76 -14.34
C VAL A 248 15.24 -5.38 -13.90
N PHE A 249 16.04 -5.29 -12.84
CA PHE A 249 16.51 -4.03 -12.27
C PHE A 249 18.03 -3.96 -12.18
N GLU A 250 18.53 -2.72 -12.21
CA GLU A 250 19.90 -2.43 -11.82
C GLU A 250 20.13 -2.82 -10.34
N PRO A 251 21.17 -3.62 -10.02
CA PRO A 251 21.32 -4.24 -8.70
C PRO A 251 21.42 -3.26 -7.54
N ILE A 252 22.11 -2.12 -7.69
CA ILE A 252 22.36 -1.16 -6.61
C ILE A 252 21.06 -0.47 -6.22
N ALA A 253 20.38 0.18 -7.20
CA ALA A 253 19.13 0.88 -6.95
C ALA A 253 18.04 -0.07 -6.41
N HIS A 254 17.97 -1.29 -6.94
CA HIS A 254 17.07 -2.33 -6.43
C HIS A 254 17.35 -2.70 -4.98
N ALA A 255 18.64 -2.83 -4.58
CA ALA A 255 19.01 -3.16 -3.22
C ALA A 255 18.64 -2.04 -2.24
N GLU A 256 18.88 -0.77 -2.60
CA GLU A 256 18.52 0.41 -1.82
C GLU A 256 17.01 0.48 -1.54
N LYS A 257 16.16 0.29 -2.57
CA LYS A 257 14.70 0.28 -2.39
C LYS A 257 14.24 -0.84 -1.46
N LYS A 258 14.85 -2.01 -1.59
CA LYS A 258 14.52 -3.16 -0.75
C LYS A 258 14.95 -2.95 0.70
N GLU A 259 16.07 -2.28 0.95
CA GLU A 259 16.57 -1.94 2.29
C GLU A 259 15.67 -0.89 2.95
N SER A 260 15.38 0.22 2.29
CA SER A 260 14.49 1.28 2.78
C SER A 260 13.11 0.73 3.21
N LEU A 261 12.53 -0.16 2.40
CA LEU A 261 11.28 -0.86 2.77
C LEU A 261 11.46 -1.85 3.92
N SER A 262 12.66 -2.45 4.08
CA SER A 262 12.97 -3.32 5.22
C SER A 262 13.03 -2.53 6.52
N ASP A 263 13.66 -1.37 6.49
CA ASP A 263 13.81 -0.48 7.61
C ASP A 263 12.44 0.03 8.08
N PHE A 264 11.63 0.48 7.13
CA PHE A 264 10.25 0.88 7.43
C PHE A 264 9.42 -0.28 8.02
N GLN A 265 9.54 -1.49 7.49
CA GLN A 265 8.84 -2.66 8.03
C GLN A 265 9.24 -2.97 9.49
N ARG A 266 10.49 -2.72 9.87
CA ARG A 266 10.98 -2.91 11.26
C ARG A 266 10.30 -1.96 12.25
N LEU A 267 10.01 -0.72 11.84
CA LEU A 267 9.30 0.25 12.68
C LEU A 267 7.86 -0.18 13.01
N LEU A 268 7.20 -0.90 12.11
CA LEU A 268 5.85 -1.43 12.31
C LEU A 268 5.83 -2.80 13.02
N GLY A 269 7.01 -3.40 13.25
CA GLY A 269 7.16 -4.74 13.80
C GLY A 269 6.52 -4.91 15.18
N PRO A 270 7.02 -4.16 16.16
CA PRO A 270 6.65 -4.35 17.57
C PRO A 270 5.15 -4.23 17.83
N MET A 271 4.48 -3.24 17.26
CA MET A 271 3.03 -3.09 17.44
C MET A 271 2.26 -4.34 16.98
N ARG A 272 2.56 -4.85 15.77
CA ARG A 272 1.89 -6.07 15.26
C ARG A 272 2.22 -7.31 16.07
N GLU A 273 3.40 -7.40 16.60
CA GLU A 273 3.82 -8.54 17.43
C GLU A 273 3.04 -8.57 18.74
N TRP A 274 2.84 -7.42 19.39
CA TRP A 274 1.97 -7.30 20.56
C TRP A 274 0.50 -7.55 20.22
N ASP A 275 -0.04 -7.01 19.11
CA ASP A 275 -1.41 -7.31 18.66
C ASP A 275 -1.65 -8.83 18.54
N VAL A 276 -0.72 -9.55 17.91
CA VAL A 276 -0.81 -11.00 17.73
C VAL A 276 -0.68 -11.72 19.07
N PHE A 277 0.28 -11.31 19.90
CA PHE A 277 0.51 -11.92 21.20
C PHE A 277 -0.72 -11.80 22.10
N ILE A 278 -1.35 -10.64 22.13
CA ILE A 278 -2.57 -10.42 22.91
C ILE A 278 -3.73 -11.24 22.32
N ALA A 279 -4.05 -11.04 21.04
CA ALA A 279 -5.27 -11.59 20.44
C ALA A 279 -5.21 -13.10 20.17
N GLU A 280 -4.03 -13.66 19.83
CA GLU A 280 -3.90 -15.05 19.41
C GLU A 280 -3.29 -15.96 20.50
N LEU A 281 -2.81 -15.36 21.62
CA LEU A 281 -2.24 -16.10 22.73
C LEU A 281 -2.87 -15.76 24.07
N LEU A 282 -2.76 -14.52 24.57
CA LEU A 282 -3.23 -14.16 25.91
C LEU A 282 -4.74 -14.28 26.05
N GLU A 283 -5.53 -13.73 25.11
CA GLU A 283 -6.99 -13.80 25.17
C GLU A 283 -7.53 -15.25 25.11
N PRO A 284 -7.07 -16.12 24.17
CA PRO A 284 -7.48 -17.51 24.18
C PRO A 284 -7.05 -18.27 25.44
N LEU A 285 -5.87 -17.98 26.00
CA LEU A 285 -5.37 -18.62 27.20
C LEU A 285 -6.19 -18.19 28.42
N ALA A 286 -6.48 -16.91 28.60
CA ALA A 286 -7.32 -16.39 29.67
C ALA A 286 -8.74 -16.99 29.64
N GLN A 287 -9.29 -17.25 28.46
CA GLN A 287 -10.58 -17.96 28.33
C GLN A 287 -10.55 -19.43 28.81
N GLN A 288 -9.38 -20.08 28.77
CA GLN A 288 -9.24 -21.46 29.25
C GLN A 288 -8.93 -21.57 30.75
N VAL A 289 -8.38 -20.50 31.34
CA VAL A 289 -8.00 -20.44 32.75
C VAL A 289 -8.49 -19.12 33.34
N PRO A 290 -9.81 -18.92 33.45
CA PRO A 290 -10.40 -17.63 33.83
C PRO A 290 -10.15 -17.23 35.29
N GLU A 291 -9.72 -18.18 36.13
CA GLU A 291 -9.37 -17.96 37.53
C GLU A 291 -7.91 -17.51 37.76
N ALA A 292 -7.11 -17.38 36.71
CA ALA A 292 -5.70 -17.02 36.85
C ALA A 292 -5.48 -15.50 36.82
N ASP A 293 -5.57 -14.82 37.97
CA ASP A 293 -5.28 -13.37 38.13
C ASP A 293 -3.91 -12.98 37.54
N ALA A 294 -2.97 -13.92 37.49
CA ALA A 294 -1.66 -13.76 36.88
C ALA A 294 -1.75 -13.36 35.39
N LEU A 295 -2.77 -13.83 34.65
CA LEU A 295 -2.97 -13.49 33.24
C LEU A 295 -3.53 -12.09 33.04
N ASP A 296 -4.31 -11.53 33.99
CA ASP A 296 -4.77 -10.16 33.95
C ASP A 296 -3.59 -9.19 34.09
N HIS A 297 -2.70 -9.44 35.05
CA HIS A 297 -1.46 -8.67 35.15
C HIS A 297 -0.60 -8.73 33.88
N ALA A 298 -0.46 -9.89 33.28
CA ALA A 298 0.30 -10.07 32.05
C ALA A 298 -0.35 -9.32 30.86
N ARG A 299 -1.69 -9.31 30.81
CA ARG A 299 -2.47 -8.59 29.79
C ARG A 299 -2.30 -7.08 29.92
N ASP A 300 -2.42 -6.53 31.12
CA ASP A 300 -2.26 -5.09 31.36
C ASP A 300 -0.84 -4.63 30.98
N ALA A 301 0.18 -5.39 31.33
CA ALA A 301 1.56 -5.11 30.95
C ALA A 301 1.75 -5.23 29.41
N ALA A 302 1.12 -6.20 28.74
CA ALA A 302 1.17 -6.34 27.29
C ALA A 302 0.48 -5.19 26.55
N LEU A 303 -0.66 -4.71 27.07
CA LEU A 303 -1.36 -3.54 26.54
C LEU A 303 -0.51 -2.27 26.68
N ALA A 304 0.18 -2.08 27.81
CA ALA A 304 1.10 -0.96 28.00
C ALA A 304 2.25 -0.96 26.99
N GLU A 305 2.88 -2.13 26.76
CA GLU A 305 3.94 -2.26 25.75
C GLU A 305 3.42 -2.05 24.33
N ARG A 306 2.19 -2.50 24.04
CA ARG A 306 1.51 -2.25 22.78
C ARG A 306 1.32 -0.74 22.52
N GLU A 307 0.95 0.05 23.56
CA GLU A 307 0.78 1.50 23.42
C GLU A 307 2.12 2.20 23.12
N VAL A 308 3.21 1.77 23.74
CA VAL A 308 4.56 2.28 23.41
C VAL A 308 4.91 1.98 21.95
N ALA A 309 4.64 0.76 21.52
CA ALA A 309 4.89 0.34 20.13
C ALA A 309 3.97 1.07 19.12
N HIS A 310 2.71 1.36 19.51
CA HIS A 310 1.78 2.16 18.72
C HIS A 310 2.29 3.59 18.54
N ALA A 311 2.69 4.25 19.60
CA ALA A 311 3.21 5.61 19.51
C ALA A 311 4.40 5.71 18.54
N ALA A 312 5.31 4.71 18.56
CA ALA A 312 6.43 4.65 17.64
C ALA A 312 5.99 4.41 16.18
N ALA A 313 5.03 3.52 15.94
CA ALA A 313 4.49 3.25 14.62
C ALA A 313 3.74 4.46 14.05
N ALA A 314 2.92 5.12 14.87
CA ALA A 314 2.19 6.34 14.49
C ALA A 314 3.15 7.48 14.14
N ALA A 315 4.20 7.68 14.94
CA ALA A 315 5.24 8.66 14.64
C ALA A 315 5.95 8.35 13.32
N ALA A 316 6.26 7.08 13.05
CA ALA A 316 6.94 6.68 11.81
C ALA A 316 6.11 6.99 10.56
N VAL A 317 4.80 6.76 10.57
CA VAL A 317 3.93 7.02 9.40
C VAL A 317 3.53 8.50 9.26
N GLN A 318 3.76 9.32 10.28
CA GLN A 318 3.55 10.77 10.26
C GLN A 318 4.83 11.54 9.91
N ALA A 319 5.98 10.90 10.04
CA ALA A 319 7.27 11.52 9.74
C ALA A 319 7.42 11.89 8.25
N PRO A 320 8.10 12.98 7.90
CA PRO A 320 8.40 13.33 6.51
C PRO A 320 9.11 12.20 5.75
N SER A 321 9.91 11.39 6.42
CA SER A 321 10.59 10.23 5.82
C SER A 321 9.64 9.17 5.25
N PHE A 322 8.43 9.04 5.79
CA PHE A 322 7.41 8.16 5.21
C PHE A 322 6.95 8.67 3.85
N ALA A 323 6.61 9.95 3.74
CA ALA A 323 6.22 10.55 2.47
C ALA A 323 7.35 10.45 1.45
N ALA A 324 8.60 10.75 1.86
CA ALA A 324 9.77 10.60 1.01
C ALA A 324 9.95 9.15 0.51
N LEU A 325 9.81 8.15 1.39
CA LEU A 325 9.87 6.73 1.02
C LEU A 325 8.84 6.36 -0.06
N ILE A 326 7.60 6.81 0.10
CA ILE A 326 6.52 6.50 -0.84
C ILE A 326 6.72 7.19 -2.18
N LEU A 327 7.03 8.51 -2.19
CA LEU A 327 7.25 9.28 -3.42
C LEU A 327 8.47 8.78 -4.20
N ASP A 328 9.58 8.54 -3.51
CA ASP A 328 10.81 8.04 -4.11
C ASP A 328 10.63 6.62 -4.69
N THR A 329 9.93 5.74 -3.96
CA THR A 329 9.62 4.39 -4.46
C THR A 329 8.67 4.46 -5.67
N ALA A 330 7.64 5.29 -5.63
CA ALA A 330 6.69 5.45 -6.74
C ALA A 330 7.36 6.05 -7.99
N ALA A 331 8.21 7.07 -7.82
CA ALA A 331 9.00 7.66 -8.90
C ALA A 331 9.91 6.62 -9.55
N TRP A 332 10.61 5.82 -8.75
CA TRP A 332 11.47 4.73 -9.24
C TRP A 332 10.68 3.66 -10.00
N ILE A 333 9.49 3.25 -9.50
CA ILE A 333 8.61 2.28 -10.18
C ILE A 333 8.17 2.80 -11.55
N LEU A 334 7.87 4.09 -11.68
CA LEU A 334 7.34 4.68 -12.91
C LEU A 334 8.44 5.07 -13.90
N ALA A 335 9.67 5.31 -13.44
CA ALA A 335 10.77 5.76 -14.28
C ALA A 335 11.20 4.67 -15.30
N PRO A 336 11.18 4.97 -16.61
CA PRO A 336 11.62 4.01 -17.63
C PRO A 336 13.07 3.54 -17.42
N GLY A 337 13.95 4.44 -16.98
CA GLY A 337 15.38 4.17 -16.73
C GLY A 337 15.67 3.27 -15.52
N SER A 338 14.63 2.87 -14.75
CA SER A 338 14.79 1.93 -13.64
C SER A 338 14.89 0.48 -14.08
N TYR A 339 14.55 0.19 -15.34
CA TYR A 339 14.41 -1.17 -15.87
C TYR A 339 15.55 -1.52 -16.81
N LEU A 340 16.05 -2.74 -16.66
CA LEU A 340 16.98 -3.37 -17.62
C LEU A 340 16.20 -3.91 -18.85
N PRO A 341 16.88 -4.19 -19.98
CA PRO A 341 16.25 -4.77 -21.18
C PRO A 341 15.47 -6.07 -20.90
N GLU A 342 15.86 -6.85 -19.91
CA GLU A 342 15.19 -8.06 -19.47
C GLU A 342 13.75 -7.83 -18.99
N ALA A 343 13.40 -6.59 -18.69
CA ALA A 343 12.04 -6.19 -18.29
C ALA A 343 11.04 -6.20 -19.45
N GLU A 344 11.51 -6.22 -20.70
CA GLU A 344 10.69 -6.36 -21.92
C GLU A 344 10.24 -7.81 -22.18
N GLU A 345 10.68 -8.78 -21.35
CA GLU A 345 10.21 -10.17 -21.46
C GLU A 345 8.67 -10.21 -21.30
N PRO A 346 7.94 -10.91 -22.19
CA PRO A 346 6.50 -11.07 -22.07
C PRO A 346 6.09 -11.67 -20.73
N ILE A 347 5.02 -11.15 -20.12
CA ILE A 347 4.66 -11.49 -18.74
C ILE A 347 4.33 -12.97 -18.53
N GLY A 348 3.72 -13.67 -19.50
CA GLY A 348 3.38 -15.07 -19.40
C GLY A 348 4.59 -15.99 -19.18
N PRO A 349 5.59 -15.99 -20.09
CA PRO A 349 6.85 -16.71 -19.91
C PRO A 349 7.60 -16.34 -18.63
N PHE A 350 7.67 -15.05 -18.30
CA PHE A 350 8.30 -14.55 -17.07
C PHE A 350 7.64 -15.18 -15.83
N ALA A 351 6.30 -15.10 -15.72
CA ALA A 351 5.53 -15.64 -14.60
C ALA A 351 5.73 -17.15 -14.45
N ALA A 352 5.65 -17.92 -15.54
CA ALA A 352 5.86 -19.37 -15.53
C ALA A 352 7.26 -19.75 -15.05
N ARG A 353 8.28 -19.00 -15.47
CA ARG A 353 9.68 -19.18 -15.04
C ARG A 353 9.84 -18.90 -13.54
N ILE A 354 9.27 -17.79 -13.04
CA ILE A 354 9.34 -17.42 -11.61
C ILE A 354 8.59 -18.44 -10.75
N LEU A 355 7.34 -18.79 -11.09
CA LEU A 355 6.55 -19.78 -10.35
C LEU A 355 7.28 -21.14 -10.30
N SER A 356 7.84 -21.60 -11.41
CA SER A 356 8.62 -22.85 -11.48
C SER A 356 9.87 -22.80 -10.60
N LYS A 357 10.59 -21.67 -10.57
CA LYS A 357 11.76 -21.45 -9.72
C LYS A 357 11.39 -21.51 -8.23
N GLN A 358 10.33 -20.79 -7.81
CA GLN A 358 9.91 -20.76 -6.42
C GLN A 358 9.37 -22.13 -5.94
N HIS A 359 8.58 -22.80 -6.78
CA HIS A 359 8.08 -24.14 -6.49
C HIS A 359 9.19 -25.16 -6.32
N ARG A 360 10.19 -25.20 -7.23
CA ARG A 360 11.37 -26.08 -7.09
C ARG A 360 12.16 -25.81 -5.81
N LYS A 361 12.33 -24.51 -5.46
CA LYS A 361 13.02 -24.12 -4.22
C LYS A 361 12.27 -24.62 -2.99
N LEU A 362 10.95 -24.48 -2.96
CA LEU A 362 10.13 -24.94 -1.85
C LEU A 362 10.19 -26.46 -1.73
N LYS A 363 10.00 -27.20 -2.83
CA LYS A 363 10.13 -28.68 -2.83
C LYS A 363 11.49 -29.15 -2.34
N ARG A 364 12.57 -28.50 -2.76
CA ARG A 364 13.93 -28.87 -2.33
C ARG A 364 14.14 -28.67 -0.83
N ARG A 365 13.69 -27.51 -0.29
CA ARG A 365 13.88 -27.16 1.12
C ARG A 365 13.02 -27.99 2.07
N GLY A 366 11.86 -28.44 1.61
CA GLY A 366 10.94 -29.22 2.44
C GLY A 366 11.13 -30.73 2.34
N ARG A 367 12.16 -31.25 1.66
CA ARG A 367 12.38 -32.72 1.57
C ARG A 367 12.71 -33.38 2.91
N GLU A 368 13.47 -32.69 3.74
CA GLU A 368 13.97 -33.21 5.03
C GLU A 368 13.17 -32.65 6.22
N HIS A 369 11.86 -32.54 6.07
CA HIS A 369 11.03 -31.83 7.02
C HIS A 369 10.66 -32.59 8.31
N ALA A 370 10.71 -33.92 8.30
CA ALA A 370 10.14 -34.74 9.38
C ALA A 370 10.88 -34.56 10.72
N GLU A 371 12.21 -34.42 10.70
CA GLU A 371 13.07 -34.20 11.86
C GLU A 371 13.87 -32.90 11.80
N ALA A 372 13.41 -31.96 10.98
CA ALA A 372 14.17 -30.74 10.72
C ALA A 372 14.25 -29.83 11.95
N ALA A 373 15.42 -29.23 12.15
CA ALA A 373 15.64 -28.19 13.15
C ALA A 373 14.75 -26.95 12.88
N PRO A 374 14.41 -26.16 13.91
CA PRO A 374 13.54 -24.99 13.77
C PRO A 374 13.96 -24.02 12.66
N GLU A 375 15.26 -23.83 12.47
CA GLU A 375 15.84 -22.94 11.44
C GLU A 375 15.55 -23.44 10.01
N VAL A 376 15.55 -24.77 9.80
CA VAL A 376 15.20 -25.39 8.51
C VAL A 376 13.72 -25.18 8.22
N LEU A 377 12.85 -25.39 9.21
CA LEU A 377 11.41 -25.17 9.10
C LEU A 377 11.10 -23.70 8.85
N HIS A 378 11.81 -22.76 9.49
CA HIS A 378 11.74 -21.34 9.24
C HIS A 378 12.07 -21.00 7.77
N ASN A 379 13.14 -21.59 7.23
CA ASN A 379 13.53 -21.41 5.83
C ASN A 379 12.49 -21.97 4.84
N VAL A 380 11.82 -23.09 5.18
CA VAL A 380 10.69 -23.61 4.40
C VAL A 380 9.52 -22.63 4.42
N ARG A 381 9.19 -22.08 5.60
CA ARG A 381 8.12 -21.05 5.75
C ARG A 381 8.39 -19.79 4.92
N ILE A 382 9.63 -19.28 4.95
CA ILE A 382 10.01 -18.13 4.10
C ILE A 382 9.81 -18.46 2.62
N GLN A 383 10.19 -19.67 2.19
CA GLN A 383 10.05 -20.07 0.79
C GLN A 383 8.58 -20.30 0.40
N ALA A 384 7.75 -20.83 1.31
CA ALA A 384 6.31 -20.96 1.11
C ALA A 384 5.65 -19.58 0.96
N LYS A 385 6.03 -18.57 1.77
CA LYS A 385 5.58 -17.19 1.62
C LYS A 385 5.96 -16.62 0.25
N LYS A 386 7.19 -16.83 -0.23
CA LYS A 386 7.62 -16.35 -1.56
C LYS A 386 6.82 -16.98 -2.69
N LEU A 387 6.55 -18.28 -2.62
CA LEU A 387 5.71 -18.96 -3.60
C LEU A 387 4.26 -18.47 -3.52
N ARG A 388 3.70 -18.27 -2.33
CA ARG A 388 2.36 -17.73 -2.12
C ARG A 388 2.19 -16.37 -2.79
N TYR A 389 3.11 -15.44 -2.54
CA TYR A 389 3.06 -14.12 -3.17
C TYR A 389 3.20 -14.19 -4.69
N ALA A 390 4.08 -15.05 -5.21
CA ALA A 390 4.18 -15.26 -6.66
C ALA A 390 2.86 -15.76 -7.26
N ILE A 391 2.15 -16.70 -6.60
CA ILE A 391 0.84 -17.19 -7.04
C ILE A 391 -0.23 -16.09 -6.96
N GLU A 392 -0.21 -15.27 -5.91
CA GLU A 392 -1.17 -14.17 -5.72
C GLU A 392 -0.95 -13.07 -6.77
N PHE A 393 0.30 -12.74 -7.11
CA PHE A 393 0.64 -11.74 -8.12
C PHE A 393 0.31 -12.17 -9.54
N PHE A 394 0.67 -13.39 -9.92
CA PHE A 394 0.45 -13.89 -11.29
C PHE A 394 -0.88 -14.62 -11.47
N GLY A 395 -1.79 -14.50 -10.50
CA GLY A 395 -3.01 -15.29 -10.46
C GLY A 395 -3.99 -15.00 -11.61
N SER A 396 -4.10 -13.75 -12.06
CA SER A 396 -4.99 -13.34 -13.17
C SER A 396 -4.59 -13.97 -14.51
N LEU A 397 -3.31 -14.27 -14.71
CA LEU A 397 -2.79 -14.93 -15.93
C LEU A 397 -3.22 -16.41 -16.06
N HIS A 398 -3.93 -16.97 -15.08
CA HIS A 398 -4.20 -18.41 -15.04
C HIS A 398 -5.64 -18.73 -14.60
N PRO A 399 -6.18 -19.91 -14.99
CA PRO A 399 -7.52 -20.32 -14.61
C PRO A 399 -7.74 -20.33 -13.09
N ARG A 400 -8.64 -19.47 -12.62
CA ARG A 400 -8.90 -19.16 -11.21
C ARG A 400 -9.12 -20.39 -10.30
N LYS A 401 -9.79 -21.45 -10.82
CA LYS A 401 -10.08 -22.68 -10.07
C LYS A 401 -8.79 -23.45 -9.71
N LYS A 402 -7.89 -23.60 -10.69
CA LYS A 402 -6.61 -24.32 -10.50
C LYS A 402 -5.67 -23.54 -9.57
N GLN A 403 -5.56 -22.21 -9.79
CA GLN A 403 -4.79 -21.30 -8.94
C GLN A 403 -5.25 -21.36 -7.47
N LYS A 404 -6.56 -21.21 -7.20
CA LYS A 404 -7.11 -21.25 -5.83
C LYS A 404 -6.81 -22.57 -5.11
N ARG A 405 -6.93 -23.71 -5.83
CA ARG A 405 -6.60 -25.02 -5.25
C ARG A 405 -5.14 -25.11 -4.83
N PHE A 406 -4.23 -24.64 -5.68
CA PHE A 406 -2.79 -24.67 -5.39
C PHE A 406 -2.44 -23.70 -4.25
N LEU A 407 -2.98 -22.48 -4.28
CA LEU A 407 -2.79 -21.46 -3.25
C LEU A 407 -3.24 -21.96 -1.87
N LYS A 408 -4.39 -22.66 -1.78
CA LYS A 408 -4.89 -23.25 -0.53
C LYS A 408 -3.87 -24.19 0.10
N ARG A 409 -3.19 -25.02 -0.68
CA ARG A 409 -2.18 -25.97 -0.17
C ARG A 409 -0.89 -25.25 0.26
N VAL A 410 -0.46 -24.23 -0.48
CA VAL A 410 0.70 -23.41 -0.08
C VAL A 410 0.43 -22.64 1.22
N LYS A 411 -0.80 -22.09 1.37
CA LYS A 411 -1.23 -21.44 2.62
C LYS A 411 -1.19 -22.43 3.79
N ALA A 412 -1.73 -23.64 3.63
CA ALA A 412 -1.70 -24.65 4.67
C ALA A 412 -0.26 -25.00 5.13
N VAL A 413 0.70 -25.09 4.20
CA VAL A 413 2.13 -25.27 4.52
C VAL A 413 2.66 -24.08 5.34
N GLN A 414 2.29 -22.85 4.97
CA GLN A 414 2.73 -21.65 5.67
C GLN A 414 2.13 -21.56 7.08
N ASP A 415 0.85 -21.91 7.24
CA ASP A 415 0.11 -21.81 8.50
C ASP A 415 0.63 -22.85 9.51
N ALA A 416 0.83 -24.09 9.08
CA ALA A 416 1.40 -25.13 9.94
C ALA A 416 2.82 -24.80 10.45
N LEU A 417 3.61 -24.05 9.66
CA LEU A 417 4.95 -23.58 10.06
C LEU A 417 4.90 -22.20 10.78
N GLY A 418 3.73 -21.56 10.82
CA GLY A 418 3.54 -20.28 11.52
C GLY A 418 3.79 -20.40 13.00
N VAL A 419 3.16 -21.38 13.62
CA VAL A 419 3.19 -21.63 15.07
C VAL A 419 4.61 -21.83 15.62
N VAL A 420 5.49 -22.48 14.86
CA VAL A 420 6.90 -22.68 15.27
C VAL A 420 7.66 -21.35 15.38
N ASN A 421 7.41 -20.42 14.46
CA ASN A 421 8.04 -19.10 14.49
C ASN A 421 7.43 -18.21 15.59
N ASP A 422 6.13 -18.31 15.79
CA ASP A 422 5.40 -17.48 16.75
C ASP A 422 5.76 -17.85 18.20
N ALA A 423 6.19 -19.11 18.44
CA ALA A 423 6.71 -19.54 19.72
C ALA A 423 8.03 -18.84 20.12
N ALA A 424 8.92 -18.58 19.16
CA ALA A 424 10.16 -17.85 19.44
C ALA A 424 9.87 -16.40 19.82
N VAL A 425 8.98 -15.72 19.05
CA VAL A 425 8.55 -14.34 19.33
C VAL A 425 7.84 -14.25 20.69
N ALA A 426 7.00 -15.25 21.03
CA ALA A 426 6.32 -15.28 22.32
C ALA A 426 7.30 -15.41 23.50
N ALA A 427 8.41 -16.12 23.33
CA ALA A 427 9.43 -16.22 24.38
C ALA A 427 10.06 -14.85 24.70
N ASP A 428 10.32 -14.03 23.69
CA ASP A 428 10.83 -12.67 23.85
C ASP A 428 9.79 -11.79 24.59
N HIS A 429 8.50 -11.88 24.20
CA HIS A 429 7.42 -11.14 24.88
C HIS A 429 7.27 -11.56 26.34
N VAL A 430 7.36 -12.86 26.65
CA VAL A 430 7.33 -13.33 28.05
C VAL A 430 8.51 -12.76 28.87
N ALA A 431 9.69 -12.65 28.28
CA ALA A 431 10.82 -12.02 28.94
C ALA A 431 10.56 -10.53 29.26
N VAL A 432 10.01 -9.78 28.30
CA VAL A 432 9.62 -8.38 28.51
C VAL A 432 8.55 -8.27 29.58
N LEU A 433 7.48 -9.06 29.52
CA LEU A 433 6.40 -9.04 30.53
C LEU A 433 6.92 -9.38 31.92
N THR A 434 7.75 -10.42 32.05
CA THR A 434 8.35 -10.82 33.32
C THR A 434 9.16 -9.64 33.94
N HIS A 435 9.88 -8.90 33.10
CA HIS A 435 10.63 -7.73 33.55
C HIS A 435 9.69 -6.62 34.03
N ARG A 436 8.69 -6.26 33.22
CA ARG A 436 7.70 -5.19 33.56
C ARG A 436 6.90 -5.50 34.81
N LEU A 437 6.43 -6.72 34.98
CA LEU A 437 5.69 -7.12 36.17
C LEU A 437 6.53 -7.04 37.43
N ARG A 438 7.82 -7.36 37.36
CA ARG A 438 8.77 -7.19 38.49
C ARG A 438 9.02 -5.71 38.79
N GLU A 439 9.19 -4.87 37.78
CA GLU A 439 9.31 -3.40 37.97
C GLU A 439 8.06 -2.81 38.64
N ALA A 440 6.88 -3.33 38.32
CA ALA A 440 5.61 -2.95 38.94
C ALA A 440 5.37 -3.56 40.34
N ASN A 441 6.34 -4.29 40.89
CA ASN A 441 6.26 -4.99 42.18
C ASN A 441 5.10 -5.99 42.30
N VAL A 442 4.72 -6.63 41.19
CA VAL A 442 3.76 -7.74 41.22
C VAL A 442 4.36 -8.95 41.96
N ASP A 443 3.52 -9.67 42.69
CA ASP A 443 3.94 -10.86 43.45
C ASP A 443 4.75 -11.81 42.54
N PRO A 444 5.97 -12.22 42.93
CA PRO A 444 6.80 -13.15 42.18
C PRO A 444 6.10 -14.50 41.83
N ALA A 445 5.16 -14.94 42.67
CA ALA A 445 4.36 -16.14 42.40
C ALA A 445 3.46 -15.94 41.15
N LEU A 446 2.74 -14.81 41.07
CA LEU A 446 1.92 -14.46 39.92
C LEU A 446 2.75 -14.25 38.64
N VAL A 447 3.92 -13.63 38.76
CA VAL A 447 4.86 -13.49 37.62
C VAL A 447 5.32 -14.85 37.11
N GLY A 448 5.64 -15.77 38.02
CA GLY A 448 6.03 -17.16 37.67
C GLY A 448 4.88 -17.94 37.04
N GLU A 449 3.67 -17.79 37.57
CA GLU A 449 2.47 -18.44 37.08
C GLU A 449 2.12 -17.97 35.64
N ALA A 450 2.05 -16.67 35.41
CA ALA A 450 1.80 -16.11 34.07
C ALA A 450 2.81 -16.63 33.04
N ALA A 451 4.10 -16.56 33.36
CA ALA A 451 5.16 -17.04 32.47
C ALA A 451 5.05 -18.56 32.22
N GLY A 452 4.68 -19.33 33.23
CA GLY A 452 4.48 -20.79 33.15
C GLY A 452 3.29 -21.17 32.24
N LEU A 453 2.14 -20.53 32.44
CA LEU A 453 0.92 -20.73 31.64
C LEU A 453 1.16 -20.39 30.17
N ILE A 454 1.75 -19.23 29.88
CA ILE A 454 2.04 -18.79 28.52
C ILE A 454 3.01 -19.76 27.82
N ARG A 455 4.09 -20.16 28.46
CA ARG A 455 5.07 -21.11 27.90
C ARG A 455 4.45 -22.49 27.69
N GLY A 456 3.67 -22.98 28.66
CA GLY A 456 2.98 -24.29 28.57
C GLY A 456 2.02 -24.33 27.38
N TRP A 457 1.22 -23.28 27.21
CA TRP A 457 0.31 -23.13 26.09
C TRP A 457 1.03 -23.16 24.74
N GLN A 458 2.13 -22.42 24.60
CA GLN A 458 2.93 -22.38 23.38
C GLN A 458 3.56 -23.74 23.06
N LEU A 459 4.08 -24.46 24.04
CA LEU A 459 4.67 -25.79 23.86
C LEU A 459 3.62 -26.79 23.34
N ALA A 460 2.43 -26.79 23.94
CA ALA A 460 1.32 -27.65 23.52
C ALA A 460 0.88 -27.38 22.08
N LYS A 461 0.71 -26.09 21.73
CA LYS A 461 0.34 -25.66 20.38
C LYS A 461 1.41 -26.03 19.33
N THR A 462 2.68 -25.84 19.67
CA THR A 462 3.79 -26.15 18.76
C THR A 462 3.90 -27.65 18.48
N GLY A 463 3.70 -28.50 19.49
CA GLY A 463 3.75 -29.97 19.35
C GLY A 463 2.68 -30.50 18.39
N SER A 464 1.43 -30.00 18.51
CA SER A 464 0.31 -30.41 17.65
C SER A 464 0.50 -30.02 16.17
N GLU A 465 0.99 -28.82 15.91
CA GLU A 465 1.20 -28.32 14.54
C GLU A 465 2.39 -29.01 13.85
N ARG A 466 3.41 -29.39 14.58
CA ARG A 466 4.55 -30.16 14.03
C ARG A 466 4.10 -31.52 13.51
N THR A 467 3.20 -32.18 14.22
CA THR A 467 2.61 -33.47 13.79
C THR A 467 1.74 -33.28 12.53
N ARG A 468 0.97 -32.20 12.47
CA ARG A 468 0.10 -31.85 11.33
C ARG A 468 0.88 -31.53 10.06
N PHE A 469 2.08 -30.95 10.18
CA PHE A 469 2.87 -30.48 9.04
C PHE A 469 3.21 -31.58 8.05
N ALA A 470 3.52 -32.79 8.49
CA ALA A 470 3.85 -33.90 7.60
C ALA A 470 2.72 -34.24 6.60
N GLY A 471 1.46 -34.24 7.05
CA GLY A 471 0.29 -34.44 6.19
C GLY A 471 0.08 -33.30 5.20
N VAL A 472 0.18 -32.07 5.69
CA VAL A 472 0.06 -30.86 4.86
C VAL A 472 1.15 -30.81 3.79
N TRP A 473 2.36 -31.19 4.13
CA TRP A 473 3.49 -31.26 3.19
C TRP A 473 3.25 -32.31 2.09
N LYS A 474 2.78 -33.51 2.44
CA LYS A 474 2.44 -34.58 1.48
C LYS A 474 1.41 -34.10 0.47
N ASP A 475 0.36 -33.43 0.94
CA ASP A 475 -0.69 -32.86 0.10
C ASP A 475 -0.16 -31.80 -0.89
N TYR A 476 0.74 -30.93 -0.43
CA TYR A 476 1.37 -29.93 -1.28
C TYR A 476 2.35 -30.57 -2.29
N ALA A 477 3.19 -31.49 -1.84
CA ALA A 477 4.22 -32.12 -2.66
C ALA A 477 3.64 -32.92 -3.84
N GLY A 478 2.43 -33.47 -3.70
CA GLY A 478 1.68 -34.19 -4.73
C GLY A 478 0.98 -33.32 -5.77
N LEU A 479 1.00 -31.98 -5.63
CA LEU A 479 0.29 -31.11 -6.57
C LEU A 479 0.99 -31.00 -7.93
N SER A 480 0.19 -31.07 -9.01
CA SER A 480 0.61 -30.69 -10.37
C SER A 480 0.62 -29.15 -10.50
N ARG A 481 1.53 -28.65 -11.33
CA ARG A 481 1.62 -27.22 -11.64
C ARG A 481 0.38 -26.76 -12.40
N PHE A 482 -0.03 -25.50 -12.21
CA PHE A 482 -1.17 -24.93 -12.91
C PHE A 482 -0.76 -23.89 -13.98
N TRP A 483 0.52 -23.58 -14.02
CA TRP A 483 1.13 -22.57 -14.90
C TRP A 483 1.97 -23.16 -16.04
N THR A 484 1.79 -24.43 -16.38
CA THR A 484 2.44 -25.11 -17.53
C THR A 484 1.44 -25.33 -18.63
#